data_637b43f45a3034d622e320e0f7673e6b
#
_entry.id   637b43f45a3034d622e320e0f7673e6b
#
_cell.length_a   1.000
_cell.length_b   1.000
_cell.length_c   1.000
_cell.angle_alpha   90.00
_cell.angle_beta   90.00
_cell.angle_gamma   90.00
#
_symmetry.space_group_name_H-M   'P 1'
#
loop_
_entity.id
_entity.type
_entity.pdbx_description
1 polymer ?
#
loop_
_entity_poly.entity_id
_entity_poly.type
_entity_poly.pdbx_seq_one_letter_code
_entity_poly.pdbx_strand_id
1 'polypeptide(L)'
;MEIEPQSSSHDEAASSEPTVRVAAWPTPVAPTAPTAKEAGSPRKRAFGSRLTIFLIAALVGGTAGHFAGGNGNSNLTINTSNMKPGGAVLPSGLTIPALVRAVSPSVVSIDVRTPTGEEQGTGMILQANGLVLTNAHVVSGALAGGTMTVTRTGSTASLPATLVGIDASNDVALIRIANAAKLPVVTFGRSNSLEVGDSVVAIGNALGLAAGTPTVTQGIVSALGRTVTASNGTSSETLNNLIQTDAAINPGNSGGPLLDANGNVIGMNTAVAGTMNDGTSAQNIGFAIPSSKIESLLASLIKGGPVKKKHGYLGVQIMTMTPALKEQYDLAVSYGAVVTTVLAGTAAESAGVEQADIIVQIDSIKIRSAEDVSNYMAKRKAGQTVTVVVYRKSAKIHLKATLGLSPN
;
A
#
# COMPACT_ATOMS: atom_id res chain seq x y z
N MET A 1 1.69 67.44 -47.16
CA MET A 1 2.47 66.47 -47.91
C MET A 1 2.42 65.22 -47.05
N GLU A 2 1.29 64.47 -47.19
CA GLU A 2 1.00 63.25 -46.43
C GLU A 2 1.71 62.09 -47.10
N ILE A 3 2.31 61.23 -46.25
CA ILE A 3 2.88 59.97 -46.71
C ILE A 3 2.20 58.86 -45.90
N GLU A 4 1.35 58.11 -46.60
CA GLU A 4 0.73 56.86 -46.10
C GLU A 4 1.79 55.76 -45.91
N PRO A 5 1.68 54.89 -44.91
CA PRO A 5 2.47 53.68 -44.85
C PRO A 5 1.75 52.51 -45.52
N GLN A 6 2.48 51.84 -46.41
CA GLN A 6 2.07 50.61 -47.09
C GLN A 6 1.99 49.42 -46.10
N SER A 7 0.91 48.66 -46.18
CA SER A 7 0.71 47.38 -45.51
C SER A 7 1.51 46.27 -46.20
N SER A 8 2.42 45.61 -45.50
CA SER A 8 3.05 44.38 -45.93
C SER A 8 2.26 43.19 -45.38
N SER A 9 1.66 42.42 -46.26
CA SER A 9 1.08 41.11 -45.98
C SER A 9 2.18 40.10 -45.71
N HIS A 10 2.23 39.54 -44.49
CA HIS A 10 3.00 38.36 -44.20
C HIS A 10 2.09 37.13 -44.33
N ASP A 11 2.39 36.28 -45.28
CA ASP A 11 1.87 34.92 -45.42
C ASP A 11 2.29 34.09 -44.19
N GLU A 12 1.29 33.71 -43.40
CA GLU A 12 1.44 32.82 -42.27
C GLU A 12 1.28 31.38 -42.79
N ALA A 13 2.43 30.71 -43.01
CA ALA A 13 2.47 29.31 -43.38
C ALA A 13 2.05 28.49 -42.15
N ALA A 14 0.84 27.94 -42.16
CA ALA A 14 0.34 27.01 -41.17
C ALA A 14 1.17 25.71 -41.18
N SER A 15 2.00 25.50 -40.13
CA SER A 15 2.66 24.24 -39.84
C SER A 15 1.63 23.25 -39.29
N SER A 16 1.24 22.28 -40.12
CA SER A 16 0.41 21.15 -39.68
C SER A 16 1.23 20.19 -38.80
N GLU A 17 0.98 20.23 -37.50
CA GLU A 17 1.44 19.17 -36.59
C GLU A 17 0.73 17.85 -36.91
N PRO A 18 1.42 16.70 -36.93
CA PRO A 18 0.78 15.42 -37.15
C PRO A 18 -0.02 15.01 -35.89
N THR A 19 -1.33 15.06 -35.99
CA THR A 19 -2.24 14.55 -34.97
C THR A 19 -2.13 13.03 -34.92
N VAL A 20 -1.45 12.51 -33.91
CA VAL A 20 -1.42 11.06 -33.61
C VAL A 20 -2.82 10.66 -33.14
N ARG A 21 -3.58 9.98 -33.99
CA ARG A 21 -4.83 9.34 -33.59
C ARG A 21 -4.51 8.15 -32.69
N VAL A 22 -4.65 8.34 -31.37
CA VAL A 22 -4.68 7.24 -30.41
C VAL A 22 -5.98 6.48 -30.68
N ALA A 23 -5.88 5.23 -31.10
CA ALA A 23 -7.04 4.35 -31.20
C ALA A 23 -7.59 4.13 -29.78
N ALA A 24 -8.76 4.70 -29.50
CA ALA A 24 -9.46 4.48 -28.25
C ALA A 24 -9.86 3.00 -28.14
N TRP A 25 -9.63 2.43 -26.94
CA TRP A 25 -10.22 1.14 -26.60
C TRP A 25 -11.74 1.21 -26.81
N PRO A 26 -12.38 0.17 -27.37
CA PRO A 26 -13.82 0.15 -27.43
C PRO A 26 -14.39 0.28 -26.01
N THR A 27 -15.21 1.30 -25.79
CA THR A 27 -15.93 1.48 -24.53
C THR A 27 -16.78 0.25 -24.27
N PRO A 28 -16.78 -0.32 -23.08
CA PRO A 28 -17.62 -1.46 -22.73
C PRO A 28 -19.09 -1.07 -22.91
N VAL A 29 -19.82 -1.88 -23.65
CA VAL A 29 -21.28 -1.78 -23.75
C VAL A 29 -21.84 -2.19 -22.39
N ALA A 30 -22.51 -1.27 -21.71
CA ALA A 30 -23.17 -1.56 -20.44
C ALA A 30 -24.17 -2.73 -20.64
N PRO A 31 -24.18 -3.72 -19.75
CA PRO A 31 -25.15 -4.80 -19.82
C PRO A 31 -26.56 -4.22 -19.68
N THR A 32 -27.42 -4.48 -20.64
CA THR A 32 -28.84 -4.15 -20.55
C THR A 32 -29.47 -4.88 -19.38
N ALA A 33 -30.05 -4.12 -18.46
CA ALA A 33 -30.77 -4.66 -17.31
C ALA A 33 -31.88 -5.61 -17.80
N PRO A 34 -32.06 -6.79 -17.19
CA PRO A 34 -33.15 -7.69 -17.54
C PRO A 34 -34.48 -7.03 -17.22
N THR A 35 -35.36 -7.01 -18.20
CA THR A 35 -36.75 -6.55 -18.06
C THR A 35 -37.43 -7.31 -16.93
N ALA A 36 -37.96 -6.58 -15.95
CA ALA A 36 -38.73 -7.14 -14.86
C ALA A 36 -39.97 -7.83 -15.40
N LYS A 37 -40.06 -9.16 -15.23
CA LYS A 37 -41.31 -9.91 -15.34
C LYS A 37 -42.17 -9.53 -14.14
N GLU A 38 -43.43 -9.23 -14.42
CA GLU A 38 -44.46 -8.89 -13.45
C GLU A 38 -44.48 -9.86 -12.26
N ALA A 39 -44.29 -9.29 -11.07
CA ALA A 39 -44.37 -10.02 -9.83
C ALA A 39 -45.84 -10.23 -9.46
N GLY A 40 -46.28 -11.48 -9.46
CA GLY A 40 -47.56 -11.90 -8.90
C GLY A 40 -47.65 -11.56 -7.41
N SER A 41 -48.85 -11.22 -6.95
CA SER A 41 -49.23 -10.78 -5.62
C SER A 41 -48.64 -11.63 -4.47
N PRO A 42 -48.22 -11.04 -3.37
CA PRO A 42 -47.62 -11.77 -2.26
C PRO A 42 -48.71 -12.57 -1.47
N ARG A 43 -48.62 -13.88 -1.51
CA ARG A 43 -49.31 -14.75 -0.56
C ARG A 43 -48.72 -14.51 0.83
N LYS A 44 -49.56 -14.05 1.77
CA LYS A 44 -49.26 -13.94 3.19
C LYS A 44 -48.82 -15.30 3.73
N ARG A 45 -47.52 -15.49 3.99
CA ARG A 45 -47.01 -16.62 4.77
C ARG A 45 -46.63 -16.13 6.16
N ALA A 46 -47.15 -16.86 7.13
CA ALA A 46 -47.15 -16.61 8.55
C ALA A 46 -45.78 -16.24 9.14
N PHE A 47 -45.75 -15.11 9.80
CA PHE A 47 -44.64 -14.56 10.60
C PHE A 47 -44.74 -15.09 12.05
N GLY A 48 -44.91 -16.45 12.21
CA GLY A 48 -45.21 -17.03 13.52
C GLY A 48 -44.12 -17.94 14.12
N SER A 49 -43.12 -18.41 13.34
CA SER A 49 -42.28 -19.51 13.83
C SER A 49 -40.86 -19.15 14.27
N ARG A 50 -40.37 -17.90 14.05
CA ARG A 50 -39.02 -17.52 14.48
C ARG A 50 -38.93 -16.89 15.86
N LEU A 51 -40.03 -16.34 16.38
CA LEU A 51 -40.08 -15.76 17.72
C LEU A 51 -40.17 -16.84 18.81
N THR A 52 -40.78 -18.02 18.49
CA THR A 52 -40.97 -19.12 19.45
C THR A 52 -39.66 -19.84 19.77
N ILE A 53 -38.68 -19.90 18.82
CA ILE A 53 -37.40 -20.59 19.03
C ILE A 53 -36.49 -19.77 19.98
N PHE A 54 -36.52 -18.43 19.92
CA PHE A 54 -35.76 -17.59 20.86
C PHE A 54 -36.33 -17.60 22.29
N LEU A 55 -37.62 -17.72 22.45
CA LEU A 55 -38.24 -17.84 23.78
C LEU A 55 -37.95 -19.19 24.44
N ILE A 56 -37.89 -20.30 23.67
CA ILE A 56 -37.55 -21.63 24.21
C ILE A 56 -36.07 -21.67 24.64
N ALA A 57 -35.15 -21.05 23.88
CA ALA A 57 -33.74 -21.00 24.26
C ALA A 57 -33.51 -20.21 25.55
N ALA A 58 -34.25 -19.11 25.77
CA ALA A 58 -34.17 -18.34 27.02
C ALA A 58 -34.76 -19.09 28.21
N LEU A 59 -35.83 -19.91 28.00
CA LEU A 59 -36.43 -20.71 29.05
C LEU A 59 -35.59 -21.93 29.46
N VAL A 60 -34.93 -22.58 28.51
CA VAL A 60 -34.00 -23.71 28.79
C VAL A 60 -32.73 -23.24 29.46
N GLY A 61 -32.16 -22.07 29.07
CA GLY A 61 -31.01 -21.48 29.71
C GLY A 61 -31.29 -21.06 31.14
N GLY A 62 -32.49 -20.53 31.43
CA GLY A 62 -32.89 -20.11 32.77
C GLY A 62 -33.13 -21.25 33.74
N THR A 63 -33.64 -22.39 33.28
CA THR A 63 -33.91 -23.55 34.15
C THR A 63 -32.65 -24.40 34.45
N ALA A 64 -31.67 -24.46 33.51
CA ALA A 64 -30.39 -25.15 33.75
C ALA A 64 -29.55 -24.45 34.83
N GLY A 65 -29.60 -23.10 34.90
CA GLY A 65 -28.94 -22.34 35.95
C GLY A 65 -29.53 -22.51 37.36
N HIS A 66 -30.76 -22.91 37.46
CA HIS A 66 -31.45 -23.07 38.77
C HIS A 66 -31.18 -24.42 39.43
N PHE A 67 -30.80 -25.47 38.69
CA PHE A 67 -30.51 -26.80 39.21
C PHE A 67 -29.05 -27.05 39.64
N ALA A 68 -28.11 -26.12 39.34
CA ALA A 68 -26.73 -26.21 39.75
C ALA A 68 -26.40 -25.44 41.05
N GLY A 69 -27.37 -24.77 41.63
CA GLY A 69 -27.23 -24.00 42.86
C GLY A 69 -27.70 -24.81 44.08
N GLY A 70 -26.83 -25.62 44.70
CA GLY A 70 -27.05 -26.11 46.07
C GLY A 70 -27.14 -24.93 47.02
N ASN A 71 -28.05 -25.06 48.04
CA ASN A 71 -28.34 -24.09 49.10
C ASN A 71 -27.05 -23.50 49.73
N GLY A 72 -26.58 -22.41 49.20
CA GLY A 72 -25.59 -21.52 49.81
C GLY A 72 -25.92 -20.12 49.32
N ASN A 73 -26.42 -19.27 50.22
CA ASN A 73 -26.58 -17.81 49.95
C ASN A 73 -25.19 -17.20 49.70
N SER A 74 -24.62 -17.40 48.51
CA SER A 74 -23.50 -16.62 48.01
C SER A 74 -24.08 -15.44 47.23
N ASN A 75 -24.34 -14.34 47.91
CA ASN A 75 -24.46 -13.03 47.27
C ASN A 75 -23.15 -12.78 46.56
N LEU A 76 -23.09 -13.05 45.25
CA LEU A 76 -22.00 -12.61 44.38
C LEU A 76 -22.09 -11.08 44.31
N THR A 77 -21.58 -10.42 45.31
CA THR A 77 -21.38 -8.97 45.25
C THR A 77 -20.14 -8.74 44.41
N ILE A 78 -20.36 -8.41 43.12
CA ILE A 78 -19.26 -7.90 42.27
C ILE A 78 -18.92 -6.55 42.87
N ASN A 79 -17.82 -6.53 43.61
CA ASN A 79 -17.29 -5.30 44.20
C ASN A 79 -16.60 -4.49 43.11
N THR A 80 -17.35 -3.63 42.42
CA THR A 80 -16.88 -2.77 41.33
C THR A 80 -16.02 -1.59 41.80
N SER A 81 -15.93 -1.37 43.15
CA SER A 81 -15.22 -0.23 43.72
C SER A 81 -13.67 -0.31 43.59
N ASN A 82 -13.10 -1.46 43.17
CA ASN A 82 -11.66 -1.63 42.95
C ASN A 82 -11.27 -1.93 41.50
N MET A 83 -12.18 -1.84 40.54
CA MET A 83 -11.81 -1.86 39.14
C MET A 83 -11.19 -0.51 38.76
N LYS A 84 -9.89 -0.35 39.02
CA LYS A 84 -9.12 0.62 38.26
C LYS A 84 -9.34 0.29 36.77
N PRO A 85 -9.57 1.30 35.90
CA PRO A 85 -9.56 1.05 34.47
C PRO A 85 -8.18 0.50 34.12
N GLY A 86 -8.03 -0.81 34.08
CA GLY A 86 -6.83 -1.48 33.67
C GLY A 86 -6.77 -1.38 32.15
N GLY A 87 -5.85 -0.57 31.62
CA GLY A 87 -5.46 -0.71 30.21
C GLY A 87 -5.01 -2.15 29.96
N ALA A 88 -5.18 -2.65 28.75
CA ALA A 88 -4.69 -3.97 28.36
C ALA A 88 -3.21 -4.11 28.77
N VAL A 89 -2.89 -5.18 29.50
CA VAL A 89 -1.52 -5.45 29.97
C VAL A 89 -0.86 -6.36 28.95
N LEU A 90 0.28 -5.93 28.45
CA LEU A 90 1.10 -6.71 27.52
C LEU A 90 1.85 -7.83 28.29
N PRO A 91 2.32 -8.90 27.60
CA PRO A 91 3.07 -9.99 28.23
C PRO A 91 4.31 -9.54 29.02
N SER A 92 4.91 -8.40 28.66
CA SER A 92 6.02 -7.77 29.38
C SER A 92 5.64 -7.11 30.71
N GLY A 93 4.34 -7.08 31.07
CA GLY A 93 3.81 -6.34 32.21
C GLY A 93 3.63 -4.84 32.01
N LEU A 94 4.02 -4.29 30.86
CA LEU A 94 3.74 -2.91 30.49
C LEU A 94 2.27 -2.73 30.09
N THR A 95 1.68 -1.61 30.50
CA THR A 95 0.37 -1.22 29.98
C THR A 95 0.56 -0.46 28.66
N ILE A 96 -0.39 -0.60 27.72
CA ILE A 96 -0.36 0.13 26.46
C ILE A 96 -0.17 1.65 26.66
N PRO A 97 -0.87 2.33 27.59
CA PRO A 97 -0.60 3.74 27.87
C PRO A 97 0.84 4.04 28.31
N ALA A 98 1.49 3.14 29.04
CA ALA A 98 2.90 3.30 29.45
C ALA A 98 3.83 3.16 28.23
N LEU A 99 3.62 2.14 27.39
CA LEU A 99 4.35 1.93 26.15
C LEU A 99 4.22 3.14 25.22
N VAL A 100 2.99 3.62 25.01
CA VAL A 100 2.71 4.79 24.16
C VAL A 100 3.44 6.03 24.68
N ARG A 101 3.40 6.31 25.98
CA ARG A 101 4.12 7.45 26.57
C ARG A 101 5.64 7.36 26.35
N ALA A 102 6.19 6.15 26.39
CA ALA A 102 7.62 5.94 26.18
C ALA A 102 8.04 6.14 24.72
N VAL A 103 7.25 5.66 23.75
CA VAL A 103 7.64 5.63 22.34
C VAL A 103 7.16 6.86 21.56
N SER A 104 5.98 7.42 21.87
CA SER A 104 5.40 8.54 21.11
C SER A 104 6.33 9.74 20.90
N PRO A 105 7.22 10.13 21.84
CA PRO A 105 8.15 11.23 21.59
C PRO A 105 9.13 10.99 20.44
N SER A 106 9.32 9.72 20.02
CA SER A 106 10.15 9.32 18.88
C SER A 106 9.35 9.19 17.58
N VAL A 107 8.04 9.45 17.62
CA VAL A 107 7.14 9.39 16.45
C VAL A 107 6.81 10.80 15.99
N VAL A 108 6.77 11.01 14.69
CA VAL A 108 6.55 12.31 14.06
C VAL A 108 5.47 12.21 12.98
N SER A 109 4.71 13.29 12.80
CA SER A 109 3.86 13.49 11.63
C SER A 109 4.68 14.09 10.49
N ILE A 110 4.44 13.66 9.27
CA ILE A 110 5.10 14.14 8.05
C ILE A 110 4.01 14.70 7.13
N ASP A 111 4.22 15.92 6.67
CA ASP A 111 3.37 16.60 5.69
C ASP A 111 4.21 16.96 4.47
N VAL A 112 3.76 16.53 3.29
CA VAL A 112 4.40 16.85 2.00
C VAL A 112 3.41 17.62 1.15
N ARG A 113 3.76 18.85 0.77
CA ARG A 113 2.94 19.73 -0.07
C ARG A 113 3.53 19.82 -1.46
N THR A 114 2.72 19.50 -2.45
CA THR A 114 3.03 19.64 -3.86
C THR A 114 2.06 20.65 -4.50
N PRO A 115 2.34 21.16 -5.70
CA PRO A 115 1.39 22.02 -6.42
C PRO A 115 0.04 21.36 -6.70
N THR A 116 -0.03 20.03 -6.68
CA THR A 116 -1.21 19.23 -7.04
C THR A 116 -1.92 18.59 -5.87
N GLY A 117 -1.35 18.65 -4.65
CA GLY A 117 -1.96 18.02 -3.48
C GLY A 117 -1.08 18.02 -2.24
N GLU A 118 -1.62 17.45 -1.18
CA GLU A 118 -0.95 17.28 0.11
C GLU A 118 -0.96 15.80 0.48
N GLU A 119 0.20 15.28 0.85
CA GLU A 119 0.39 13.89 1.32
C GLU A 119 0.75 13.95 2.81
N GLN A 120 0.19 13.03 3.59
CA GLN A 120 0.42 12.95 5.03
C GLN A 120 0.77 11.54 5.44
N GLY A 121 1.66 11.43 6.42
CA GLY A 121 2.05 10.15 7.00
C GLY A 121 2.76 10.33 8.34
N THR A 122 3.39 9.26 8.74
CA THR A 122 4.11 9.16 10.01
C THR A 122 5.57 8.83 9.74
N GLY A 123 6.43 9.17 10.68
CA GLY A 123 7.82 8.74 10.69
C GLY A 123 8.28 8.38 12.10
N MET A 124 9.42 7.71 12.19
CA MET A 124 10.07 7.37 13.45
C MET A 124 11.52 7.85 13.45
N ILE A 125 11.93 8.49 14.52
CA ILE A 125 13.27 9.09 14.67
C ILE A 125 14.27 7.96 14.92
N LEU A 126 15.23 7.79 14.00
CA LEU A 126 16.31 6.80 14.12
C LEU A 126 17.56 7.33 14.80
N GLN A 127 17.83 8.62 14.66
CA GLN A 127 19.02 9.26 15.23
C GLN A 127 18.67 10.60 15.87
N ALA A 128 19.31 10.89 16.98
CA ALA A 128 19.07 12.11 17.74
C ALA A 128 19.35 13.43 16.98
N ASN A 129 20.06 13.36 15.85
CA ASN A 129 20.33 14.46 14.93
C ASN A 129 19.21 14.66 13.88
N GLY A 130 18.03 14.04 14.06
CA GLY A 130 16.87 14.24 13.21
C GLY A 130 16.78 13.33 12.00
N LEU A 131 17.52 12.22 11.93
CA LEU A 131 17.30 11.20 10.91
C LEU A 131 16.00 10.46 11.23
N VAL A 132 15.05 10.45 10.29
CA VAL A 132 13.71 9.86 10.42
C VAL A 132 13.50 8.82 9.34
N LEU A 133 12.94 7.69 9.71
CA LEU A 133 12.48 6.62 8.83
C LEU A 133 10.98 6.80 8.54
N THR A 134 10.59 6.58 7.31
CA THR A 134 9.19 6.59 6.86
C THR A 134 9.00 5.73 5.60
N ASN A 135 7.78 5.60 5.09
CA ASN A 135 7.53 4.97 3.80
C ASN A 135 7.94 5.87 2.63
N ALA A 136 8.33 5.22 1.53
CA ALA A 136 8.70 5.93 0.29
C ALA A 136 7.51 6.68 -0.31
N HIS A 137 6.32 6.06 -0.31
CA HIS A 137 5.11 6.69 -0.84
C HIS A 137 4.71 7.96 -0.07
N VAL A 138 4.96 8.05 1.25
CA VAL A 138 4.67 9.24 2.07
C VAL A 138 5.48 10.47 1.64
N VAL A 139 6.66 10.26 1.07
CA VAL A 139 7.57 11.35 0.71
C VAL A 139 7.81 11.47 -0.80
N SER A 140 7.06 10.72 -1.60
CA SER A 140 7.21 10.69 -3.06
C SER A 140 6.99 12.05 -3.71
N GLY A 141 6.05 12.84 -3.19
CA GLY A 141 5.77 14.20 -3.65
C GLY A 141 6.97 15.15 -3.50
N ALA A 142 7.88 14.91 -2.55
CA ALA A 142 9.08 15.72 -2.40
C ALA A 142 10.05 15.55 -3.59
N LEU A 143 10.05 14.40 -4.28
CA LEU A 143 10.83 14.19 -5.50
C LEU A 143 10.32 15.04 -6.68
N ALA A 144 9.04 15.40 -6.67
CA ALA A 144 8.39 16.24 -7.66
C ALA A 144 8.52 17.75 -7.33
N GLY A 145 9.42 18.14 -6.42
CA GLY A 145 9.64 19.51 -6.01
C GLY A 145 8.72 19.99 -4.88
N GLY A 146 8.01 19.07 -4.22
CA GLY A 146 7.21 19.38 -3.03
C GLY A 146 8.05 19.78 -1.83
N THR A 147 7.44 20.55 -0.91
CA THR A 147 8.03 20.90 0.39
C THR A 147 7.62 19.90 1.45
N MET A 148 8.53 19.54 2.32
CA MET A 148 8.29 18.55 3.38
C MET A 148 8.52 19.18 4.75
N THR A 149 7.56 18.96 5.66
CA THR A 149 7.65 19.38 7.04
C THR A 149 7.35 18.23 7.99
N VAL A 150 7.91 18.32 9.18
CA VAL A 150 7.78 17.31 10.24
C VAL A 150 7.29 17.98 11.52
N THR A 151 6.25 17.42 12.11
CA THR A 151 5.72 17.85 13.41
C THR A 151 5.93 16.72 14.42
N ARG A 152 6.58 17.01 15.55
CA ARG A 152 6.84 16.03 16.60
C ARG A 152 5.60 15.82 17.48
N THR A 153 5.44 14.62 18.00
CA THR A 153 4.42 14.33 19.01
C THR A 153 4.53 15.31 20.19
N GLY A 154 3.41 15.89 20.60
CA GLY A 154 3.35 16.88 21.67
C GLY A 154 3.79 18.30 21.27
N SER A 155 4.01 18.56 19.98
CA SER A 155 4.39 19.86 19.43
C SER A 155 3.42 20.30 18.36
N THR A 156 3.24 21.62 18.20
CA THR A 156 2.53 22.23 17.07
C THR A 156 3.48 22.85 16.06
N ALA A 157 4.79 22.87 16.37
CA ALA A 157 5.80 23.45 15.48
C ALA A 157 6.15 22.48 14.35
N SER A 158 5.92 22.90 13.11
CA SER A 158 6.36 22.20 11.90
C SER A 158 7.81 22.60 11.58
N LEU A 159 8.68 21.64 11.44
CA LEU A 159 10.09 21.80 11.12
C LEU A 159 10.35 21.37 9.67
N PRO A 160 11.13 22.12 8.89
CA PRO A 160 11.50 21.70 7.55
C PRO A 160 12.30 20.39 7.57
N ALA A 161 12.06 19.54 6.58
CA ALA A 161 12.81 18.30 6.41
C ALA A 161 13.24 18.12 4.95
N THR A 162 14.28 17.34 4.75
CA THR A 162 14.84 17.02 3.43
C THR A 162 14.97 15.53 3.26
N LEU A 163 14.81 15.04 2.02
CA LEU A 163 15.02 13.66 1.67
C LEU A 163 16.52 13.30 1.79
N VAL A 164 16.82 12.19 2.46
CA VAL A 164 18.19 11.64 2.58
C VAL A 164 18.36 10.48 1.60
N GLY A 165 17.41 9.57 1.53
CA GLY A 165 17.43 8.44 0.61
C GLY A 165 16.07 7.79 0.53
N ILE A 166 15.79 7.13 -0.60
CA ILE A 166 14.50 6.49 -0.87
C ILE A 166 14.71 5.17 -1.60
N ASP A 167 13.98 4.15 -1.22
CA ASP A 167 13.85 2.87 -1.94
C ASP A 167 12.36 2.60 -2.16
N ALA A 168 11.87 3.04 -3.31
CA ALA A 168 10.47 2.87 -3.68
C ALA A 168 10.10 1.39 -3.79
N SER A 169 11.02 0.53 -4.27
CA SER A 169 10.73 -0.91 -4.45
C SER A 169 10.51 -1.67 -3.14
N ASN A 170 10.94 -1.13 -2.02
CA ASN A 170 10.74 -1.67 -0.68
C ASN A 170 9.88 -0.75 0.19
N ASP A 171 9.37 0.34 -0.38
CA ASP A 171 8.57 1.37 0.29
C ASP A 171 9.24 1.92 1.56
N VAL A 172 10.55 2.24 1.49
CA VAL A 172 11.33 2.76 2.61
C VAL A 172 12.02 4.07 2.22
N ALA A 173 11.95 5.07 3.08
CA ALA A 173 12.65 6.34 2.90
C ALA A 173 13.27 6.85 4.20
N LEU A 174 14.34 7.61 4.07
CA LEU A 174 14.98 8.39 5.12
C LEU A 174 14.87 9.87 4.82
N ILE A 175 14.47 10.63 5.81
CA ILE A 175 14.45 12.10 5.75
C ILE A 175 15.22 12.69 6.93
N ARG A 176 15.59 13.95 6.84
CA ARG A 176 16.30 14.67 7.89
C ARG A 176 15.58 15.94 8.29
N ILE A 177 15.25 16.05 9.57
CA ILE A 177 14.72 17.27 10.17
C ILE A 177 15.85 18.29 10.28
N ALA A 178 15.61 19.51 9.80
CA ALA A 178 16.59 20.61 9.85
C ALA A 178 16.86 21.03 11.31
N ASN A 179 18.14 21.29 11.60
CA ASN A 179 18.61 21.81 12.89
C ASN A 179 18.18 20.99 14.12
N ALA A 180 17.92 19.70 13.95
CA ALA A 180 17.50 18.82 15.04
C ALA A 180 18.70 18.32 15.85
N ALA A 181 18.54 18.27 17.17
CA ALA A 181 19.52 17.71 18.10
C ALA A 181 18.83 17.12 19.34
N LYS A 182 19.45 16.10 19.92
CA LYS A 182 18.99 15.46 21.18
C LYS A 182 17.55 14.95 21.13
N LEU A 183 17.10 14.52 19.95
CA LEU A 183 15.76 13.94 19.79
C LEU A 183 15.73 12.53 20.38
N PRO A 184 14.60 12.12 20.98
CA PRO A 184 14.36 10.72 21.37
C PRO A 184 14.35 9.84 20.13
N VAL A 185 14.83 8.63 20.25
CA VAL A 185 14.97 7.67 19.13
C VAL A 185 14.21 6.40 19.44
N VAL A 186 13.75 5.69 18.40
CA VAL A 186 13.17 4.37 18.51
C VAL A 186 14.27 3.30 18.71
N THR A 187 13.89 2.18 19.30
CA THR A 187 14.73 0.98 19.39
C THR A 187 14.14 -0.11 18.50
N PHE A 188 14.97 -0.71 17.63
CA PHE A 188 14.53 -1.86 16.82
C PHE A 188 14.46 -3.14 17.64
N GLY A 189 13.38 -3.91 17.42
CA GLY A 189 13.19 -5.27 17.85
C GLY A 189 13.53 -6.28 16.75
N ARG A 190 13.48 -7.56 17.06
CA ARG A 190 13.82 -8.65 16.15
C ARG A 190 12.58 -9.16 15.42
N SER A 191 12.30 -8.69 14.22
CA SER A 191 11.16 -9.17 13.44
C SER A 191 11.30 -10.63 12.98
N ASN A 192 12.52 -11.19 12.95
CA ASN A 192 12.75 -12.59 12.57
C ASN A 192 12.36 -13.60 13.66
N SER A 193 12.08 -13.15 14.89
CA SER A 193 11.64 -14.01 16.01
C SER A 193 10.16 -13.89 16.30
N LEU A 194 9.41 -13.19 15.43
CA LEU A 194 7.95 -13.03 15.60
C LEU A 194 7.23 -14.35 15.32
N GLU A 195 6.18 -14.58 16.10
CA GLU A 195 5.23 -15.67 15.91
C GLU A 195 3.82 -15.12 15.68
N VAL A 196 2.99 -15.90 14.96
CA VAL A 196 1.58 -15.57 14.79
C VAL A 196 0.90 -15.64 16.17
N GLY A 197 0.20 -14.55 16.54
CA GLY A 197 -0.40 -14.38 17.85
C GLY A 197 0.34 -13.40 18.75
N ASP A 198 1.57 -13.00 18.42
CA ASP A 198 2.29 -11.98 19.18
C ASP A 198 1.52 -10.67 19.23
N SER A 199 1.39 -10.08 20.43
CA SER A 199 0.72 -8.79 20.61
C SER A 199 1.52 -7.66 20.03
N VAL A 200 0.85 -6.79 19.27
CA VAL A 200 1.47 -5.63 18.63
C VAL A 200 0.69 -4.34 18.88
N VAL A 201 1.39 -3.22 18.87
CA VAL A 201 0.83 -1.87 18.96
C VAL A 201 1.33 -1.05 17.79
N ALA A 202 0.42 -0.50 17.00
CA ALA A 202 0.75 0.44 15.93
C ALA A 202 0.52 1.88 16.41
N ILE A 203 1.49 2.75 16.10
CA ILE A 203 1.41 4.18 16.40
C ILE A 203 1.55 4.96 15.09
N GLY A 204 0.74 6.00 14.91
CA GLY A 204 0.82 6.88 13.75
C GLY A 204 -0.12 8.07 13.86
N ASN A 205 -0.10 8.95 12.86
CA ASN A 205 -0.99 10.11 12.78
C ASN A 205 -2.13 9.81 11.79
N ALA A 206 -3.01 8.87 12.15
CA ALA A 206 -4.10 8.48 11.28
C ALA A 206 -5.01 9.67 10.93
N LEU A 207 -5.29 9.82 9.64
CA LEU A 207 -6.21 10.81 9.08
C LEU A 207 -5.80 12.29 9.30
N GLY A 208 -4.60 12.58 9.77
CA GLY A 208 -4.13 13.96 9.98
C GLY A 208 -5.01 14.79 10.94
N LEU A 209 -5.81 14.13 11.78
CA LEU A 209 -6.87 14.78 12.59
C LEU A 209 -6.31 15.76 13.62
N ALA A 210 -5.10 15.55 14.10
CA ALA A 210 -4.42 16.50 14.98
C ALA A 210 -2.90 16.34 14.86
N ALA A 211 -2.22 17.34 14.30
CA ALA A 211 -0.77 17.39 14.27
C ALA A 211 -0.20 17.22 15.68
N GLY A 212 0.79 16.35 15.84
CA GLY A 212 1.44 16.11 17.13
C GLY A 212 0.68 15.20 18.10
N THR A 213 -0.50 14.66 17.74
CA THR A 213 -1.25 13.72 18.56
C THR A 213 -1.36 12.38 17.83
N PRO A 214 -0.59 11.35 18.22
CA PRO A 214 -0.59 10.08 17.51
C PRO A 214 -1.87 9.29 17.80
N THR A 215 -2.35 8.57 16.78
CA THR A 215 -3.35 7.51 16.91
C THR A 215 -2.65 6.22 17.29
N VAL A 216 -3.26 5.44 18.17
CA VAL A 216 -2.73 4.16 18.65
C VAL A 216 -3.76 3.08 18.39
N THR A 217 -3.33 1.99 17.77
CA THR A 217 -4.15 0.80 17.59
C THR A 217 -3.40 -0.42 18.10
N GLN A 218 -4.14 -1.43 18.56
CA GLN A 218 -3.60 -2.69 19.08
C GLN A 218 -4.15 -3.85 18.26
N GLY A 219 -3.36 -4.89 18.14
CA GLY A 219 -3.71 -6.16 17.51
C GLY A 219 -2.68 -7.24 17.80
N ILE A 220 -2.63 -8.22 16.91
CA ILE A 220 -1.65 -9.31 16.94
C ILE A 220 -0.96 -9.43 15.57
N VAL A 221 0.12 -10.17 15.54
CA VAL A 221 0.68 -10.70 14.29
C VAL A 221 -0.30 -11.75 13.75
N SER A 222 -0.99 -11.44 12.66
CA SER A 222 -1.97 -12.36 12.05
C SER A 222 -1.32 -13.34 11.07
N ALA A 223 -0.23 -12.93 10.40
CA ALA A 223 0.57 -13.78 9.53
C ALA A 223 1.94 -13.15 9.23
N LEU A 224 2.87 -13.95 8.74
CA LEU A 224 4.21 -13.55 8.35
C LEU A 224 4.49 -13.91 6.88
N GLY A 225 5.48 -13.25 6.27
CA GLY A 225 5.93 -13.54 4.91
C GLY A 225 4.93 -13.19 3.81
N ARG A 226 4.01 -12.24 4.05
CA ARG A 226 2.98 -11.87 3.09
C ARG A 226 3.55 -11.07 1.91
N THR A 227 3.00 -11.34 0.73
CA THR A 227 3.21 -10.54 -0.47
C THR A 227 1.93 -9.78 -0.79
N VAL A 228 2.02 -8.47 -0.95
CA VAL A 228 0.89 -7.60 -1.28
C VAL A 228 1.24 -6.77 -2.49
N THR A 229 0.34 -6.75 -3.45
CA THR A 229 0.44 -5.87 -4.63
C THR A 229 -0.58 -4.75 -4.46
N ALA A 230 -0.08 -3.53 -4.30
CA ALA A 230 -0.91 -2.33 -4.33
C ALA A 230 -0.95 -1.78 -5.75
N SER A 231 -2.12 -1.39 -6.21
CA SER A 231 -2.29 -0.72 -7.50
C SER A 231 -3.11 0.55 -7.30
N ASN A 232 -2.60 1.67 -7.80
CA ASN A 232 -3.32 2.94 -7.84
C ASN A 232 -3.89 3.24 -9.23
N GLY A 233 -4.06 2.22 -10.07
CA GLY A 233 -4.58 2.32 -11.44
C GLY A 233 -3.53 2.72 -12.49
N THR A 234 -2.44 3.38 -12.11
CA THR A 234 -1.36 3.81 -13.02
C THR A 234 -0.03 3.09 -12.76
N SER A 235 0.18 2.62 -11.56
CA SER A 235 1.34 1.84 -11.16
C SER A 235 0.94 0.71 -10.22
N SER A 236 1.69 -0.38 -10.25
CA SER A 236 1.54 -1.51 -9.35
C SER A 236 2.85 -1.70 -8.60
N GLU A 237 2.77 -1.70 -7.28
CA GLU A 237 3.90 -1.94 -6.40
C GLU A 237 3.68 -3.23 -5.63
N THR A 238 4.67 -4.12 -5.65
CA THR A 238 4.61 -5.41 -4.95
C THR A 238 5.58 -5.41 -3.80
N LEU A 239 5.04 -5.42 -2.59
CA LEU A 239 5.81 -5.54 -1.35
C LEU A 239 5.81 -6.99 -0.89
N ASN A 240 7.00 -7.52 -0.62
CA ASN A 240 7.21 -8.92 -0.24
C ASN A 240 7.67 -9.04 1.20
N ASN A 241 7.38 -10.20 1.81
CA ASN A 241 7.81 -10.55 3.16
C ASN A 241 7.29 -9.59 4.23
N LEU A 242 6.00 -9.22 4.15
CA LEU A 242 5.36 -8.32 5.10
C LEU A 242 4.85 -9.08 6.33
N ILE A 243 4.77 -8.36 7.46
CA ILE A 243 4.02 -8.74 8.65
C ILE A 243 2.56 -8.35 8.40
N GLN A 244 1.63 -9.28 8.57
CA GLN A 244 0.19 -8.99 8.57
C GLN A 244 -0.29 -8.86 10.02
N THR A 245 -1.13 -7.86 10.29
CA THR A 245 -1.73 -7.61 11.62
C THR A 245 -3.20 -7.24 11.47
N ASP A 246 -3.99 -7.48 12.51
CA ASP A 246 -5.35 -6.98 12.67
C ASP A 246 -5.41 -5.63 13.42
N ALA A 247 -4.27 -5.12 13.90
CA ALA A 247 -4.18 -3.72 14.33
C ALA A 247 -4.61 -2.81 13.18
N ALA A 248 -5.52 -1.87 13.43
CA ALA A 248 -6.07 -1.01 12.38
C ALA A 248 -4.97 -0.09 11.81
N ILE A 249 -4.52 -0.38 10.59
CA ILE A 249 -3.62 0.46 9.80
C ILE A 249 -4.45 1.20 8.75
N ASN A 250 -4.44 2.53 8.83
CA ASN A 250 -5.18 3.42 7.96
C ASN A 250 -4.24 4.46 7.34
N PRO A 251 -4.66 5.18 6.29
CA PRO A 251 -3.92 6.33 5.78
C PRO A 251 -3.52 7.29 6.92
N GLY A 252 -2.26 7.70 6.93
CA GLY A 252 -1.65 8.48 8.01
C GLY A 252 -0.83 7.65 9.02
N ASN A 253 -1.14 6.37 9.27
CA ASN A 253 -0.28 5.48 10.07
C ASN A 253 0.94 4.99 9.28
N SER A 254 0.93 5.08 7.95
CA SER A 254 2.06 4.70 7.08
C SER A 254 3.33 5.42 7.51
N GLY A 255 4.43 4.67 7.64
CA GLY A 255 5.72 5.14 8.11
C GLY A 255 5.90 5.13 9.64
N GLY A 256 4.82 4.92 10.39
CA GLY A 256 4.86 4.76 11.85
C GLY A 256 5.31 3.39 12.30
N PRO A 257 5.70 3.23 13.59
CA PRO A 257 6.13 1.96 14.13
C PRO A 257 4.99 0.97 14.35
N LEU A 258 5.25 -0.31 14.04
CA LEU A 258 4.62 -1.47 14.66
C LEU A 258 5.55 -1.95 15.78
N LEU A 259 5.03 -2.02 17.00
CA LEU A 259 5.79 -2.28 18.22
C LEU A 259 5.46 -3.64 18.80
N ASP A 260 6.46 -4.29 19.39
CA ASP A 260 6.28 -5.43 20.26
C ASP A 260 5.77 -5.01 21.67
N ALA A 261 5.53 -5.98 22.54
CA ALA A 261 5.10 -5.76 23.91
C ALA A 261 6.10 -4.97 24.78
N ASN A 262 7.36 -4.86 24.35
CA ASN A 262 8.42 -4.13 25.06
C ASN A 262 8.61 -2.71 24.52
N GLY A 263 7.88 -2.32 23.48
CA GLY A 263 8.00 -1.02 22.81
C GLY A 263 9.13 -0.95 21.78
N ASN A 264 9.68 -2.08 21.36
CA ASN A 264 10.65 -2.13 20.27
C ASN A 264 9.95 -2.17 18.93
N VAL A 265 10.51 -1.53 17.92
CA VAL A 265 9.99 -1.50 16.55
C VAL A 265 10.28 -2.82 15.85
N ILE A 266 9.26 -3.62 15.62
CA ILE A 266 9.33 -4.89 14.86
C ILE A 266 8.99 -4.71 13.39
N GLY A 267 8.41 -3.56 13.02
CA GLY A 267 8.09 -3.22 11.64
C GLY A 267 7.68 -1.77 11.46
N MET A 268 7.56 -1.34 10.22
CA MET A 268 7.04 -0.05 9.81
C MET A 268 5.68 -0.25 9.15
N ASN A 269 4.63 0.37 9.68
CA ASN A 269 3.28 0.29 9.14
C ASN A 269 3.26 0.78 7.69
N THR A 270 2.54 0.08 6.82
CA THR A 270 2.27 0.53 5.47
C THR A 270 0.79 0.30 5.16
N ALA A 271 0.06 1.40 4.92
CA ALA A 271 -1.33 1.36 4.49
C ALA A 271 -1.37 1.03 3.00
N VAL A 272 -1.15 -0.23 2.68
CA VAL A 272 -1.37 -0.74 1.33
C VAL A 272 -2.87 -0.90 1.20
N ALA A 273 -3.51 -0.10 0.35
CA ALA A 273 -4.92 -0.27 0.03
C ALA A 273 -5.09 -1.61 -0.70
N GLY A 274 -5.23 -2.68 0.08
CA GLY A 274 -5.57 -4.00 -0.44
C GLY A 274 -7.03 -3.98 -0.88
N THR A 275 -7.29 -3.77 -2.16
CA THR A 275 -8.54 -4.18 -2.76
C THR A 275 -8.46 -5.68 -3.02
N MET A 276 -9.41 -6.44 -2.51
CA MET A 276 -9.57 -7.84 -2.88
C MET A 276 -9.93 -7.93 -4.37
N ASN A 277 -9.78 -9.13 -4.96
CA ASN A 277 -10.07 -9.37 -6.38
C ASN A 277 -11.50 -9.00 -6.80
N ASP A 278 -12.40 -8.78 -5.85
CA ASP A 278 -13.81 -8.37 -6.04
C ASP A 278 -14.03 -6.84 -5.90
N GLY A 279 -12.96 -6.07 -5.71
CA GLY A 279 -13.03 -4.61 -5.55
C GLY A 279 -13.40 -4.15 -4.13
N THR A 280 -13.59 -5.07 -3.16
CA THR A 280 -13.85 -4.71 -1.77
C THR A 280 -12.56 -4.37 -1.04
N SER A 281 -12.58 -3.32 -0.20
CA SER A 281 -11.45 -3.02 0.70
C SER A 281 -11.31 -4.13 1.74
N ALA A 282 -10.09 -4.66 1.90
CA ALA A 282 -9.78 -5.61 2.96
C ALA A 282 -9.90 -4.89 4.31
N GLN A 283 -11.01 -5.10 5.02
CA GLN A 283 -11.20 -4.52 6.36
C GLN A 283 -10.44 -5.35 7.40
N ASN A 284 -9.86 -4.66 8.38
CA ASN A 284 -9.10 -5.27 9.49
C ASN A 284 -7.88 -6.09 9.06
N ILE A 285 -7.27 -5.73 7.95
CA ILE A 285 -6.00 -6.30 7.50
C ILE A 285 -5.00 -5.16 7.33
N GLY A 286 -4.04 -5.09 8.23
CA GLY A 286 -2.91 -4.18 8.19
C GLY A 286 -1.63 -4.91 7.79
N PHE A 287 -0.66 -4.16 7.26
CA PHE A 287 0.65 -4.69 6.91
C PHE A 287 1.76 -3.81 7.47
N ALA A 288 2.91 -4.43 7.74
CA ALA A 288 4.11 -3.72 8.12
C ALA A 288 5.35 -4.33 7.46
N ILE A 289 6.31 -3.48 7.10
CA ILE A 289 7.61 -3.87 6.58
C ILE A 289 8.48 -4.30 7.77
N PRO A 290 9.03 -5.52 7.79
CA PRO A 290 9.78 -6.03 8.94
C PRO A 290 11.02 -5.19 9.28
N SER A 291 11.34 -5.04 10.56
CA SER A 291 12.53 -4.31 11.03
C SER A 291 13.82 -4.86 10.43
N SER A 292 13.98 -6.18 10.32
CA SER A 292 15.16 -6.82 9.73
C SER A 292 15.37 -6.44 8.25
N LYS A 293 14.28 -6.26 7.48
CA LYS A 293 14.35 -5.79 6.11
C LYS A 293 14.80 -4.32 6.05
N ILE A 294 14.21 -3.48 6.91
CA ILE A 294 14.57 -2.06 7.02
C ILE A 294 16.05 -1.91 7.36
N GLU A 295 16.54 -2.61 8.40
CA GLU A 295 17.95 -2.54 8.84
C GLU A 295 18.92 -2.88 7.70
N SER A 296 18.58 -3.87 6.85
CA SER A 296 19.38 -4.24 5.68
C SER A 296 19.51 -3.12 4.63
N LEU A 297 18.58 -2.18 4.59
CA LEU A 297 18.52 -1.07 3.63
C LEU A 297 19.15 0.21 4.17
N LEU A 298 19.23 0.40 5.50
CA LEU A 298 19.63 1.66 6.12
C LEU A 298 21.01 2.16 5.65
N ALA A 299 22.02 1.28 5.59
CA ALA A 299 23.38 1.66 5.21
C ALA A 299 23.47 2.26 3.80
N SER A 300 22.60 1.83 2.92
CA SER A 300 22.48 2.31 1.55
C SER A 300 21.70 3.60 1.47
N LEU A 301 20.56 3.68 2.15
CA LEU A 301 19.71 4.88 2.19
C LEU A 301 20.44 6.07 2.82
N ILE A 302 21.25 5.87 3.87
CA ILE A 302 22.05 6.93 4.52
C ILE A 302 23.08 7.54 3.55
N LYS A 303 23.58 6.78 2.59
CA LYS A 303 24.55 7.26 1.57
C LYS A 303 23.89 8.08 0.45
N GLY A 304 22.62 8.41 0.57
CA GLY A 304 21.90 9.30 -0.35
C GLY A 304 21.37 8.62 -1.61
N GLY A 305 21.30 7.30 -1.64
CA GLY A 305 20.80 6.62 -2.80
C GLY A 305 19.57 5.74 -2.50
N PRO A 306 18.64 5.62 -3.45
CA PRO A 306 17.98 4.36 -3.59
C PRO A 306 19.06 3.34 -3.91
N VAL A 307 19.00 2.17 -3.30
CA VAL A 307 19.72 1.04 -3.88
C VAL A 307 18.96 0.72 -5.18
N LYS A 308 19.22 1.55 -6.20
CA LYS A 308 18.87 1.17 -7.54
C LYS A 308 19.81 0.04 -7.87
N LYS A 309 19.39 -1.19 -7.59
CA LYS A 309 19.88 -2.27 -8.38
C LYS A 309 19.49 -1.89 -9.80
N LYS A 310 20.47 -1.32 -10.53
CA LYS A 310 20.33 -1.04 -11.96
C LYS A 310 20.05 -2.37 -12.63
N HIS A 311 18.77 -2.72 -12.72
CA HIS A 311 18.35 -3.96 -13.37
C HIS A 311 17.91 -3.67 -14.80
N GLY A 312 17.82 -4.73 -15.60
CA GLY A 312 17.33 -4.64 -16.97
C GLY A 312 15.90 -4.12 -16.99
N TYR A 313 15.63 -3.19 -17.90
CA TYR A 313 14.32 -2.55 -18.04
C TYR A 313 13.78 -2.78 -19.45
N LEU A 314 12.56 -3.29 -19.54
CA LEU A 314 11.88 -3.53 -20.81
C LEU A 314 11.15 -2.28 -21.31
N GLY A 315 10.51 -1.53 -20.41
CA GLY A 315 9.81 -0.29 -20.76
C GLY A 315 8.34 -0.49 -21.14
N VAL A 316 7.65 -1.34 -20.42
CA VAL A 316 6.22 -1.58 -20.59
C VAL A 316 5.47 -1.36 -19.27
N GLN A 317 4.23 -0.88 -19.34
CA GLN A 317 3.25 -1.04 -18.29
C GLN A 317 2.45 -2.31 -18.58
N ILE A 318 2.24 -3.11 -17.56
CA ILE A 318 1.64 -4.44 -17.71
C ILE A 318 0.64 -4.72 -16.60
N MET A 319 -0.36 -5.53 -16.90
CA MET A 319 -1.30 -6.09 -15.92
C MET A 319 -1.36 -7.61 -16.04
N THR A 320 -1.69 -8.29 -14.95
CA THR A 320 -1.86 -9.74 -14.99
C THR A 320 -3.12 -10.11 -15.78
N MET A 321 -2.96 -11.07 -16.69
CA MET A 321 -4.09 -11.66 -17.41
C MET A 321 -5.03 -12.39 -16.45
N THR A 322 -6.33 -12.16 -16.59
CA THR A 322 -7.37 -12.86 -15.83
C THR A 322 -8.35 -13.57 -16.77
N PRO A 323 -9.06 -14.61 -16.29
CA PRO A 323 -10.12 -15.26 -17.09
C PRO A 323 -11.18 -14.27 -17.57
N ALA A 324 -11.56 -13.30 -16.72
CA ALA A 324 -12.53 -12.26 -17.08
C ALA A 324 -12.04 -11.39 -18.25
N LEU A 325 -10.76 -10.96 -18.24
CA LEU A 325 -10.17 -10.22 -19.36
C LEU A 325 -10.15 -11.03 -20.64
N LYS A 326 -9.84 -12.34 -20.55
CA LYS A 326 -9.86 -13.23 -21.72
C LYS A 326 -11.25 -13.27 -22.36
N GLU A 327 -12.30 -13.46 -21.55
CA GLU A 327 -13.67 -13.51 -22.05
C GLU A 327 -14.14 -12.15 -22.58
N GLN A 328 -13.84 -11.07 -21.85
CA GLN A 328 -14.26 -9.71 -22.22
C GLN A 328 -13.66 -9.23 -23.55
N TYR A 329 -12.43 -9.61 -23.86
CA TYR A 329 -11.69 -9.13 -25.03
C TYR A 329 -11.37 -10.23 -26.05
N ASP A 330 -11.94 -11.43 -25.89
CA ASP A 330 -11.70 -12.61 -26.76
C ASP A 330 -10.20 -12.85 -27.02
N LEU A 331 -9.42 -12.91 -25.93
CA LEU A 331 -7.97 -13.02 -26.00
C LEU A 331 -7.52 -14.47 -26.20
N ALA A 332 -6.41 -14.67 -26.92
CA ALA A 332 -5.90 -16.00 -27.33
C ALA A 332 -5.53 -16.90 -26.14
N VAL A 333 -5.11 -16.34 -25.01
CA VAL A 333 -4.62 -17.06 -23.84
C VAL A 333 -5.26 -16.53 -22.56
N SER A 334 -5.30 -17.36 -21.51
CA SER A 334 -5.87 -17.00 -20.19
C SER A 334 -4.82 -16.71 -19.13
N TYR A 335 -3.55 -16.59 -19.52
CA TYR A 335 -2.43 -16.36 -18.62
C TYR A 335 -1.41 -15.43 -19.26
N GLY A 336 -0.56 -14.80 -18.45
CA GLY A 336 0.51 -13.93 -18.91
C GLY A 336 0.38 -12.50 -18.37
N ALA A 337 1.18 -11.60 -18.94
CA ALA A 337 1.14 -10.17 -18.64
C ALA A 337 0.68 -9.40 -19.89
N VAL A 338 -0.47 -8.71 -19.77
CA VAL A 338 -1.01 -7.86 -20.84
C VAL A 338 -0.27 -6.53 -20.83
N VAL A 339 0.25 -6.11 -21.97
CA VAL A 339 0.89 -4.81 -22.16
C VAL A 339 -0.21 -3.73 -22.28
N THR A 340 -0.29 -2.85 -21.29
CA THR A 340 -1.25 -1.73 -21.30
C THR A 340 -0.66 -0.49 -21.96
N THR A 341 0.67 -0.30 -21.84
CA THR A 341 1.38 0.82 -22.46
C THR A 341 2.81 0.41 -22.80
N VAL A 342 3.31 0.84 -23.95
CA VAL A 342 4.74 0.78 -24.30
C VAL A 342 5.30 2.20 -24.18
N LEU A 343 6.38 2.34 -23.40
CA LEU A 343 7.00 3.63 -23.15
C LEU A 343 7.96 3.98 -24.28
N ALA A 344 7.90 5.23 -24.77
CA ALA A 344 8.75 5.71 -25.85
C ALA A 344 10.25 5.69 -25.46
N GLY A 345 11.13 5.41 -26.43
CA GLY A 345 12.57 5.33 -26.24
C GLY A 345 13.06 4.11 -25.46
N THR A 346 12.22 3.08 -25.30
CA THR A 346 12.55 1.90 -24.49
C THR A 346 12.90 0.66 -25.31
N ALA A 347 13.38 -0.36 -24.61
CA ALA A 347 13.71 -1.66 -25.20
C ALA A 347 12.48 -2.35 -25.82
N ALA A 348 11.31 -2.18 -25.20
CA ALA A 348 10.05 -2.75 -25.70
C ALA A 348 9.64 -2.11 -27.03
N GLU A 349 9.67 -0.79 -27.11
CA GLU A 349 9.36 -0.08 -28.36
C GLU A 349 10.32 -0.48 -29.47
N SER A 350 11.64 -0.45 -29.19
CA SER A 350 12.69 -0.85 -30.15
C SER A 350 12.57 -2.29 -30.61
N ALA A 351 12.05 -3.17 -29.75
CA ALA A 351 11.83 -4.59 -30.06
C ALA A 351 10.50 -4.83 -30.82
N GLY A 352 9.65 -3.81 -30.96
CA GLY A 352 8.35 -3.92 -31.62
C GLY A 352 7.26 -4.55 -30.74
N VAL A 353 7.35 -4.42 -29.40
CA VAL A 353 6.24 -4.73 -28.50
C VAL A 353 5.15 -3.68 -28.71
N GLU A 354 3.90 -4.09 -28.75
CA GLU A 354 2.75 -3.21 -28.95
C GLU A 354 1.78 -3.28 -27.75
N GLN A 355 0.95 -2.26 -27.63
CA GLN A 355 -0.17 -2.28 -26.67
C GLN A 355 -1.11 -3.45 -27.00
N ALA A 356 -1.67 -4.07 -25.98
CA ALA A 356 -2.47 -5.29 -26.04
C ALA A 356 -1.71 -6.58 -26.39
N ASP A 357 -0.40 -6.56 -26.53
CA ASP A 357 0.40 -7.79 -26.53
C ASP A 357 0.28 -8.50 -25.18
N ILE A 358 0.26 -9.83 -25.20
CA ILE A 358 0.25 -10.64 -23.99
C ILE A 358 1.58 -11.36 -23.88
N ILE A 359 2.43 -10.94 -22.94
CA ILE A 359 3.71 -11.57 -22.68
C ILE A 359 3.47 -12.91 -21.98
N VAL A 360 3.88 -14.02 -22.63
CA VAL A 360 3.68 -15.38 -22.12
C VAL A 360 4.98 -16.10 -21.77
N GLN A 361 6.11 -15.57 -22.25
CA GLN A 361 7.44 -16.15 -21.98
C GLN A 361 8.53 -15.08 -22.19
N ILE A 362 9.59 -15.14 -21.39
CA ILE A 362 10.81 -14.36 -21.59
C ILE A 362 11.99 -15.35 -21.49
N ASP A 363 12.77 -15.46 -22.55
CA ASP A 363 13.77 -16.53 -22.76
C ASP A 363 13.13 -17.91 -22.53
N SER A 364 13.64 -18.67 -21.56
CA SER A 364 13.09 -19.99 -21.18
C SER A 364 12.04 -19.92 -20.07
N ILE A 365 11.77 -18.76 -19.51
CA ILE A 365 10.88 -18.61 -18.35
C ILE A 365 9.47 -18.31 -18.80
N LYS A 366 8.52 -19.17 -18.41
CA LYS A 366 7.09 -18.96 -18.64
C LYS A 366 6.58 -17.82 -17.76
N ILE A 367 5.86 -16.87 -18.36
CA ILE A 367 5.22 -15.73 -17.70
C ILE A 367 3.74 -16.02 -17.50
N ARG A 368 3.27 -15.99 -16.27
CA ARG A 368 1.87 -16.22 -15.88
C ARG A 368 1.19 -14.95 -15.37
N SER A 369 2.01 -13.97 -14.92
CA SER A 369 1.54 -12.73 -14.31
C SER A 369 2.47 -11.55 -14.62
N ALA A 370 2.05 -10.34 -14.34
CA ALA A 370 2.89 -9.15 -14.37
C ALA A 370 4.06 -9.25 -13.38
N GLU A 371 3.84 -9.91 -12.24
CA GLU A 371 4.87 -10.17 -11.23
C GLU A 371 6.01 -11.02 -11.76
N ASP A 372 5.72 -12.06 -12.57
CA ASP A 372 6.76 -12.89 -13.19
C ASP A 372 7.70 -12.07 -14.07
N VAL A 373 7.15 -11.08 -14.83
CA VAL A 373 7.96 -10.15 -15.64
C VAL A 373 8.86 -9.31 -14.73
N SER A 374 8.30 -8.72 -13.66
CA SER A 374 9.06 -7.90 -12.72
C SER A 374 10.18 -8.69 -12.05
N ASN A 375 9.88 -9.91 -11.58
CA ASN A 375 10.84 -10.82 -10.95
C ASN A 375 11.94 -11.27 -11.93
N TYR A 376 11.58 -11.45 -13.21
CA TYR A 376 12.55 -11.75 -14.25
C TYR A 376 13.49 -10.56 -14.48
N MET A 377 12.95 -9.35 -14.66
CA MET A 377 13.72 -8.13 -14.93
C MET A 377 14.65 -7.75 -13.78
N ALA A 378 14.22 -7.94 -12.52
CA ALA A 378 15.00 -7.65 -11.31
C ALA A 378 16.34 -8.44 -11.27
N LYS A 379 16.42 -9.57 -11.97
CA LYS A 379 17.61 -10.43 -12.06
C LYS A 379 18.47 -10.17 -13.29
N ARG A 380 18.12 -9.21 -14.13
CA ARG A 380 18.80 -8.88 -15.40
C ARG A 380 19.58 -7.57 -15.30
N LYS A 381 20.56 -7.40 -16.17
CA LYS A 381 21.34 -6.16 -16.28
C LYS A 381 20.94 -5.41 -17.55
N ALA A 382 21.06 -4.08 -17.53
CA ALA A 382 20.99 -3.28 -18.75
C ALA A 382 22.02 -3.79 -19.79
N GLY A 383 21.66 -3.71 -21.06
CA GLY A 383 22.46 -4.19 -22.18
C GLY A 383 22.30 -5.71 -22.48
N GLN A 384 21.64 -6.48 -21.60
CA GLN A 384 21.33 -7.88 -21.93
C GLN A 384 20.20 -7.96 -22.97
N THR A 385 20.37 -8.82 -23.97
CA THR A 385 19.31 -9.12 -24.94
C THR A 385 18.51 -10.32 -24.45
N VAL A 386 17.19 -10.19 -24.44
CA VAL A 386 16.24 -11.23 -24.05
C VAL A 386 15.25 -11.48 -25.20
N THR A 387 14.71 -12.68 -25.28
CA THR A 387 13.64 -13.01 -26.22
C THR A 387 12.30 -12.93 -25.49
N VAL A 388 11.45 -11.97 -25.87
CA VAL A 388 10.11 -11.82 -25.34
C VAL A 388 9.13 -12.50 -26.30
N VAL A 389 8.36 -13.45 -25.81
CA VAL A 389 7.33 -14.13 -26.58
C VAL A 389 5.98 -13.56 -26.19
N VAL A 390 5.28 -13.00 -27.18
CA VAL A 390 3.98 -12.39 -26.99
C VAL A 390 2.91 -13.06 -27.84
N TYR A 391 1.67 -12.97 -27.40
CA TYR A 391 0.52 -13.14 -28.28
C TYR A 391 0.00 -11.75 -28.67
N ARG A 392 -0.05 -11.50 -29.98
CA ARG A 392 -0.67 -10.31 -30.60
C ARG A 392 -1.90 -10.79 -31.35
N LYS A 393 -3.09 -10.48 -30.82
CA LYS A 393 -4.33 -11.17 -31.24
C LYS A 393 -4.15 -12.70 -31.07
N SER A 394 -4.24 -13.47 -32.16
CA SER A 394 -4.03 -14.94 -32.14
C SER A 394 -2.62 -15.37 -32.54
N ALA A 395 -1.77 -14.46 -32.99
CA ALA A 395 -0.43 -14.77 -33.49
C ALA A 395 0.59 -14.80 -32.35
N LYS A 396 1.39 -15.86 -32.25
CA LYS A 396 2.54 -15.97 -31.35
C LYS A 396 3.77 -15.37 -32.01
N ILE A 397 4.34 -14.33 -31.40
CA ILE A 397 5.46 -13.54 -31.96
C ILE A 397 6.65 -13.62 -31.01
N HIS A 398 7.86 -13.75 -31.55
CA HIS A 398 9.11 -13.73 -30.82
C HIS A 398 9.83 -12.41 -31.10
N LEU A 399 10.06 -11.61 -30.07
CA LEU A 399 10.69 -10.29 -30.14
C LEU A 399 12.02 -10.32 -29.40
N LYS A 400 13.08 -9.75 -29.98
CA LYS A 400 14.36 -9.58 -29.29
C LYS A 400 14.46 -8.17 -28.73
N ALA A 401 14.55 -8.07 -27.41
CA ALA A 401 14.66 -6.79 -26.71
C ALA A 401 16.03 -6.68 -26.01
N THR A 402 16.79 -5.63 -26.31
CA THR A 402 18.00 -5.28 -25.56
C THR A 402 17.61 -4.38 -24.40
N LEU A 403 17.69 -4.93 -23.19
CA LEU A 403 17.18 -4.26 -21.98
C LEU A 403 17.89 -2.93 -21.73
N GLY A 404 17.12 -1.89 -21.50
CA GLY A 404 17.58 -0.60 -21.04
C GLY A 404 17.93 -0.60 -19.55
N LEU A 405 18.27 0.57 -19.04
CA LEU A 405 18.42 0.82 -17.62
C LEU A 405 17.08 1.17 -17.04
N SER A 406 16.73 0.60 -15.88
CA SER A 406 15.53 1.03 -15.15
C SER A 406 15.57 2.55 -14.95
N PRO A 407 14.49 3.30 -15.29
CA PRO A 407 14.43 4.72 -15.00
C PRO A 407 14.58 4.96 -13.50
N ASN A 408 15.00 6.15 -13.19
CA ASN A 408 15.19 6.61 -11.81
C ASN A 408 13.88 6.78 -11.09
#